data_35751b935754147b74b2006f488b13db
#
_entry.id   35751b935754147b74b2006f488b13db
#
_cell.length_a   1.000
_cell.length_b   1.000
_cell.length_c   1.000
_cell.angle_alpha   90.00
_cell.angle_beta   90.00
_cell.angle_gamma   90.00
#
_symmetry.space_group_name_H-M   'P 1'
#
loop_
_entity.id
_entity.type
_entity.pdbx_description
1 polymer ?
#
loop_
_entity_poly.entity_id
_entity_poly.type
_entity_poly.pdbx_seq_one_letter_code
_entity_poly.pdbx_strand_id
1 'polypeptide(L)'
;MTTTTPDRSVLVVCRSAPYGGSRAHDAIDLAMAFAAFDQPVTLLVLGEGVFTLSAAQQPPAGTRHLGKLLGTLADYGIEDVYVDAAALATRGLDACSLELAATPAHEITLRELFTTHQRVITV
;
A
#
# COMPACT_ATOMS: atom_id res chain seq x y z
N MET A 1 -12.47 27.75 -1.69
CA MET A 1 -12.58 26.96 -1.63
C MET A 1 -12.09 26.26 -1.22
N THR A 2 -12.29 25.95 -1.05
CA THR A 2 -11.72 25.23 -0.54
C THR A 2 -11.55 24.03 -1.01
N THR A 3 -10.63 23.61 -1.14
CA THR A 3 -10.49 22.38 -1.44
C THR A 3 -10.73 21.59 -0.40
N THR A 4 -11.67 20.90 -0.45
CA THR A 4 -11.90 20.03 0.58
C THR A 4 -11.35 18.72 0.26
N THR A 5 -10.92 18.03 1.25
CA THR A 5 -10.59 16.63 1.13
C THR A 5 -11.84 15.91 0.65
N PRO A 6 -11.72 15.10 -0.36
CA PRO A 6 -12.88 14.36 -0.83
C PRO A 6 -13.47 13.52 0.28
N ASP A 7 -14.78 13.55 0.42
CA ASP A 7 -15.47 12.82 1.46
C ASP A 7 -15.38 11.31 1.29
N ARG A 8 -14.81 10.83 0.20
CA ARG A 8 -14.70 9.40 -0.07
C ARG A 8 -13.27 8.91 -0.16
N SER A 9 -12.33 9.68 0.39
CA SER A 9 -10.94 9.24 0.41
C SER A 9 -10.78 8.01 1.30
N VAL A 10 -10.05 7.02 0.81
CA VAL A 10 -9.86 5.75 1.48
C VAL A 10 -8.39 5.47 1.68
N LEU A 11 -8.02 5.13 2.90
CA LEU A 11 -6.69 4.63 3.20
C LEU A 11 -6.80 3.12 3.40
N VAL A 12 -6.16 2.36 2.53
CA VAL A 12 -6.09 0.90 2.65
C VAL A 12 -4.75 0.55 3.28
N VAL A 13 -4.79 -0.13 4.41
CA VAL A 13 -3.58 -0.48 5.16
C VAL A 13 -3.33 -1.98 5.04
N CYS A 14 -2.16 -2.33 4.51
CA CYS A 14 -1.73 -3.71 4.39
C CYS A 14 -0.64 -3.99 5.41
N ARG A 15 -0.87 -4.93 6.32
CA ARG A 15 0.08 -5.30 7.37
C ARG A 15 0.60 -6.73 7.22
N SER A 16 0.15 -7.46 6.24
CA SER A 16 0.47 -8.87 6.08
C SER A 16 1.53 -9.10 5.02
N ALA A 17 2.35 -10.12 5.24
CA ALA A 17 3.34 -10.55 4.25
C ALA A 17 2.64 -10.98 2.96
N PRO A 18 3.34 -10.90 1.81
CA PRO A 18 2.70 -11.13 0.51
C PRO A 18 2.25 -12.56 0.27
N TYR A 19 2.92 -13.52 0.89
CA TYR A 19 2.62 -14.92 0.66
C TYR A 19 2.47 -15.63 1.99
N GLY A 20 1.73 -16.72 2.03
CA GLY A 20 1.42 -17.44 3.25
C GLY A 20 0.00 -17.20 3.75
N GLY A 21 -0.76 -16.38 3.05
CA GLY A 21 -2.16 -16.06 3.34
C GLY A 21 -2.71 -15.16 2.26
N SER A 22 -3.97 -14.77 2.37
CA SER A 22 -4.64 -13.97 1.36
C SER A 22 -4.72 -12.48 1.67
N ARG A 23 -4.35 -12.07 2.88
CA ARG A 23 -4.61 -10.69 3.32
C ARG A 23 -3.93 -9.63 2.45
N ALA A 24 -2.69 -9.88 2.02
CA ALA A 24 -2.00 -8.92 1.16
C ALA A 24 -2.70 -8.79 -0.20
N HIS A 25 -3.13 -9.91 -0.78
CA HIS A 25 -3.91 -9.90 -2.02
C HIS A 25 -5.22 -9.17 -1.80
N ASP A 26 -5.90 -9.43 -0.69
CA ASP A 26 -7.17 -8.80 -0.38
C ASP A 26 -7.03 -7.29 -0.25
N ALA A 27 -5.95 -6.82 0.37
CA ALA A 27 -5.70 -5.39 0.50
C ALA A 27 -5.56 -4.71 -0.85
N ILE A 28 -4.78 -5.32 -1.75
CA ILE A 28 -4.56 -4.77 -3.08
C ILE A 28 -5.83 -4.81 -3.90
N ASP A 29 -6.56 -5.93 -3.86
CA ASP A 29 -7.82 -6.06 -4.57
C ASP A 29 -8.84 -5.05 -4.09
N LEU A 30 -8.89 -4.80 -2.77
CA LEU A 30 -9.78 -3.81 -2.19
C LEU A 30 -9.42 -2.40 -2.65
N ALA A 31 -8.13 -2.07 -2.67
CA ALA A 31 -7.68 -0.76 -3.15
C ALA A 31 -8.09 -0.55 -4.60
N MET A 32 -7.89 -1.57 -5.44
CA MET A 32 -8.27 -1.48 -6.84
C MET A 32 -9.78 -1.37 -7.03
N ALA A 33 -10.56 -2.05 -6.19
CA ALA A 33 -12.01 -1.97 -6.25
C ALA A 33 -12.50 -0.56 -5.93
N PHE A 34 -11.95 0.08 -4.88
CA PHE A 34 -12.32 1.46 -4.58
C PHE A 34 -11.92 2.41 -5.70
N ALA A 35 -10.73 2.22 -6.26
CA ALA A 35 -10.27 3.07 -7.36
C ALA A 35 -11.15 2.91 -8.60
N ALA A 36 -11.67 1.71 -8.84
CA ALA A 36 -12.57 1.47 -9.97
C ALA A 36 -13.87 2.25 -9.84
N PHE A 37 -14.25 2.64 -8.61
CA PHE A 37 -15.42 3.48 -8.38
C PHE A 37 -15.05 4.96 -8.23
N ASP A 38 -13.89 5.34 -8.73
CA ASP A 38 -13.39 6.72 -8.72
C ASP A 38 -13.21 7.31 -7.33
N GLN A 39 -13.00 6.47 -6.33
CA GLN A 39 -12.68 6.97 -5.00
C GLN A 39 -11.19 7.20 -4.88
N PRO A 40 -10.76 8.32 -4.27
CA PRO A 40 -9.35 8.54 -4.02
C PRO A 40 -8.82 7.50 -3.04
N VAL A 41 -7.79 6.76 -3.45
CA VAL A 41 -7.21 5.69 -2.63
C VAL A 41 -5.75 5.96 -2.35
N THR A 42 -5.37 5.77 -1.11
CA THR A 42 -3.96 5.75 -0.69
C THR A 42 -3.69 4.36 -0.12
N LEU A 43 -2.59 3.76 -0.53
CA LEU A 43 -2.17 2.46 0.00
C LEU A 43 -1.05 2.70 1.00
N LEU A 44 -1.17 2.13 2.19
CA LEU A 44 -0.14 2.21 3.21
C LEU A 44 0.28 0.80 3.61
N VAL A 45 1.58 0.54 3.58
CA VAL A 45 2.13 -0.77 3.90
C VAL A 45 2.89 -0.68 5.21
N LEU A 46 2.48 -1.47 6.19
CA LEU A 46 3.07 -1.49 7.53
C LEU A 46 3.61 -2.88 7.86
N GLY A 47 4.52 -2.92 8.81
CA GLY A 47 5.01 -4.18 9.37
C GLY A 47 5.46 -5.17 8.30
N GLU A 48 5.00 -6.40 8.37
CA GLU A 48 5.36 -7.44 7.40
C GLU A 48 4.84 -7.14 6.00
N GLY A 49 3.87 -6.25 5.88
CA GLY A 49 3.34 -5.84 4.59
C GLY A 49 4.39 -5.19 3.70
N VAL A 50 5.47 -4.65 4.28
CA VAL A 50 6.52 -4.01 3.48
C VAL A 50 7.17 -4.99 2.50
N PHE A 51 7.10 -6.29 2.77
CA PHE A 51 7.63 -7.28 1.85
C PHE A 51 6.83 -7.38 0.55
N THR A 52 5.62 -6.86 0.50
CA THR A 52 4.83 -6.83 -0.74
C THR A 52 5.49 -5.94 -1.78
N LEU A 53 6.26 -4.96 -1.35
CA LEU A 53 6.93 -4.02 -2.23
C LEU A 53 8.32 -4.49 -2.65
N SER A 54 8.82 -5.58 -2.09
CA SER A 54 10.18 -6.05 -2.37
C SER A 54 10.33 -6.46 -3.82
N ALA A 55 11.41 -6.01 -4.45
CA ALA A 55 11.68 -6.33 -5.85
C ALA A 55 12.12 -7.78 -6.06
N ALA A 56 12.58 -8.44 -5.01
CA ALA A 56 13.14 -9.79 -5.11
C ALA A 56 12.15 -10.90 -4.73
N GLN A 57 10.87 -10.67 -4.96
CA GLN A 57 9.86 -11.68 -4.62
C GLN A 57 9.96 -12.92 -5.49
N GLN A 58 9.77 -14.07 -4.86
CA GLN A 58 9.70 -15.35 -5.53
C GLN A 58 8.41 -16.04 -5.10
N PRO A 59 7.30 -15.73 -5.77
CA PRO A 59 6.01 -16.28 -5.37
C PRO A 59 5.95 -17.79 -5.59
N PRO A 60 5.21 -18.52 -4.75
CA PRO A 60 4.96 -19.94 -4.98
C PRO A 60 4.29 -20.16 -6.33
N ALA A 61 4.48 -21.35 -6.90
CA ALA A 61 3.88 -21.68 -8.19
C ALA A 61 2.36 -21.49 -8.14
N GLY A 62 1.81 -20.87 -9.17
CA GLY A 62 0.38 -20.61 -9.26
C GLY A 62 -0.13 -19.41 -8.47
N THR A 63 0.78 -18.68 -7.81
CA THR A 63 0.41 -17.50 -7.01
C THR A 63 0.76 -16.23 -7.78
N ARG A 64 -0.08 -15.21 -7.66
CA ARG A 64 0.21 -13.92 -8.30
C ARG A 64 1.46 -13.29 -7.69
N HIS A 65 2.25 -12.62 -8.52
CA HIS A 65 3.40 -11.85 -8.05
C HIS A 65 2.91 -10.48 -7.61
N LEU A 66 2.75 -10.28 -6.31
CA LEU A 66 2.17 -9.05 -5.76
C LEU A 66 3.00 -7.81 -6.08
N GLY A 67 4.32 -7.90 -6.07
CA GLY A 67 5.16 -6.77 -6.40
C GLY A 67 4.89 -6.26 -7.80
N LYS A 68 4.71 -7.16 -8.77
CA LYS A 68 4.40 -6.77 -10.13
C LYS A 68 3.00 -6.20 -10.24
N LEU A 69 2.05 -6.75 -9.50
CA LEU A 69 0.70 -6.22 -9.47
C LEU A 69 0.68 -4.79 -8.93
N LEU A 70 1.45 -4.53 -7.89
CA LEU A 70 1.58 -3.19 -7.33
C LEU A 70 2.13 -2.19 -8.35
N GLY A 71 3.02 -2.64 -9.22
CA GLY A 71 3.55 -1.78 -10.27
C GLY A 71 2.52 -1.28 -11.26
N THR A 72 1.34 -1.88 -11.31
CA THR A 72 0.27 -1.47 -12.21
C THR A 72 -0.76 -0.56 -11.54
N LEU A 73 -0.61 -0.26 -10.25
CA LEU A 73 -1.62 0.51 -9.52
C LEU A 73 -1.86 1.90 -10.09
N ALA A 74 -0.82 2.54 -10.60
CA ALA A 74 -0.97 3.87 -11.19
C ALA A 74 -1.93 3.85 -12.39
N ASP A 75 -1.97 2.74 -13.12
CA ASP A 75 -2.89 2.59 -14.25
C ASP A 75 -4.35 2.55 -13.80
N TYR A 76 -4.59 2.24 -12.54
CA TYR A 76 -5.92 2.23 -11.95
C TYR A 76 -6.21 3.50 -11.15
N GLY A 77 -5.31 4.49 -11.23
CA GLY A 77 -5.51 5.76 -10.53
C GLY A 77 -4.98 5.79 -9.11
N ILE A 78 -4.26 4.76 -8.67
CA ILE A 78 -3.68 4.72 -7.32
C ILE A 78 -2.22 5.14 -7.43
N GLU A 79 -1.96 6.41 -7.15
CA GLU A 79 -0.61 6.95 -7.25
C GLU A 79 0.05 7.18 -5.90
N ASP A 80 -0.74 7.19 -4.83
CA ASP A 80 -0.23 7.47 -3.49
C ASP A 80 -0.01 6.16 -2.74
N VAL A 81 1.24 5.73 -2.71
CA VAL A 81 1.65 4.52 -1.98
C VAL A 81 2.69 4.92 -0.95
N TYR A 82 2.42 4.60 0.30
CA TYR A 82 3.33 4.89 1.42
C TYR A 82 3.81 3.60 2.07
N VAL A 83 5.01 3.65 2.60
CA VAL A 83 5.59 2.52 3.31
C VAL A 83 6.15 3.01 4.65
N ASP A 84 5.92 2.26 5.70
CA ASP A 84 6.43 2.59 7.03
C ASP A 84 7.96 2.55 7.02
N ALA A 85 8.59 3.70 7.18
CA ALA A 85 10.05 3.82 7.12
C ALA A 85 10.73 3.00 8.22
N ALA A 86 10.15 2.97 9.42
CA ALA A 86 10.71 2.18 10.52
C ALA A 86 10.62 0.68 10.22
N ALA A 87 9.56 0.24 9.59
CA ALA A 87 9.40 -1.17 9.23
C ALA A 87 10.43 -1.60 8.18
N LEU A 88 10.74 -0.74 7.22
CA LEU A 88 11.79 -1.01 6.24
C LEU A 88 13.14 -1.16 6.93
N ALA A 89 13.48 -0.21 7.79
CA ALA A 89 14.76 -0.22 8.49
C ALA A 89 14.93 -1.46 9.35
N THR A 90 13.89 -1.83 10.09
CA THR A 90 13.92 -2.99 10.96
C THR A 90 14.16 -4.28 10.19
N ARG A 91 13.70 -4.35 8.95
CA ARG A 91 13.82 -5.55 8.12
C ARG A 91 14.98 -5.50 7.14
N GLY A 92 15.85 -4.50 7.26
CA GLY A 92 17.03 -4.38 6.41
C GLY A 92 16.70 -4.07 4.95
N LEU A 93 15.54 -3.49 4.69
CA LEU A 93 15.15 -3.08 3.34
C LEU A 93 15.37 -1.57 3.17
N ASP A 94 15.64 -1.15 1.96
CA ASP A 94 15.71 0.27 1.66
C ASP A 94 14.84 0.59 0.44
N ALA A 95 14.67 1.88 0.18
CA ALA A 95 13.78 2.31 -0.88
C ALA A 95 14.22 1.82 -2.27
N CYS A 96 15.51 1.58 -2.45
CA CYS A 96 16.04 1.13 -3.73
C CYS A 96 15.69 -0.33 -4.05
N SER A 97 15.33 -1.11 -3.05
CA SER A 97 15.00 -2.52 -3.22
C SER A 97 13.51 -2.76 -3.47
N LEU A 98 12.73 -1.71 -3.63
CA LEU A 98 11.30 -1.83 -3.83
C LEU A 98 10.95 -1.93 -5.31
N GLU A 99 9.93 -2.74 -5.61
CA GLU A 99 9.44 -2.94 -6.97
C GLU A 99 8.77 -1.68 -7.52
N LEU A 100 8.26 -0.87 -6.63
CA LEU A 100 7.44 0.28 -6.97
C LEU A 100 7.92 1.47 -6.15
N ALA A 101 7.85 2.66 -6.72
CA ALA A 101 8.19 3.87 -5.99
C ALA A 101 7.13 4.13 -4.93
N ALA A 102 7.51 3.99 -3.67
CA ALA A 102 6.66 4.27 -2.53
C ALA A 102 7.32 5.33 -1.68
N THR A 103 6.51 6.19 -1.06
CA THR A 103 7.02 7.26 -0.21
C THR A 103 7.21 6.73 1.20
N PRO A 104 8.44 6.77 1.74
CA PRO A 104 8.64 6.37 3.13
C PRO A 104 7.87 7.31 4.06
N ALA A 105 7.16 6.75 5.02
CA ALA A 105 6.38 7.51 5.97
C ALA A 105 6.97 7.36 7.37
N HIS A 106 7.32 8.50 7.97
CA HIS A 106 7.78 8.55 9.35
C HIS A 106 6.58 8.84 10.26
N GLU A 107 6.79 8.91 11.55
CA GLU A 107 5.72 8.99 12.51
C GLU A 107 4.68 10.08 12.23
N ILE A 108 5.15 11.29 11.90
CA ILE A 108 4.23 12.41 11.64
C ILE A 108 3.37 12.14 10.42
N THR A 109 3.98 11.65 9.35
CA THR A 109 3.27 11.32 8.12
C THR A 109 2.25 10.21 8.35
N LEU A 110 2.62 9.19 9.13
CA LEU A 110 1.69 8.11 9.46
C LEU A 110 0.47 8.65 10.19
N ARG A 111 0.66 9.54 11.17
CA ARG A 111 -0.47 10.14 11.87
C ARG A 111 -1.37 10.91 10.93
N GLU A 112 -0.77 11.69 10.02
CA GLU A 112 -1.55 12.45 9.06
C GLU A 112 -2.37 11.53 8.16
N LEU A 113 -1.79 10.43 7.69
CA LEU A 113 -2.50 9.49 6.85
C LEU A 113 -3.74 8.93 7.55
N PHE A 114 -3.60 8.56 8.83
CA PHE A 114 -4.71 7.98 9.57
C PHE A 114 -5.79 9.00 9.94
N THR A 115 -5.46 10.30 9.95
CA THR A 115 -6.41 11.32 10.37
C THR A 115 -7.05 12.09 9.23
N THR A 116 -6.45 12.08 8.03
CA THR A 116 -6.95 12.88 6.92
C THR A 116 -7.86 12.14 5.96
N HIS A 117 -7.88 10.82 6.02
CA HIS A 117 -8.74 10.05 5.13
C HIS A 117 -10.12 9.84 5.76
N GLN A 118 -11.13 9.90 4.92
CA GLN A 118 -12.51 9.70 5.36
C GLN A 118 -12.73 8.28 5.90
N ARG A 119 -12.07 7.31 5.30
CA ARG A 119 -12.22 5.92 5.70
C ARG A 119 -10.85 5.25 5.76
N VAL A 120 -10.64 4.47 6.82
CA VAL A 120 -9.41 3.70 6.97
C VAL A 120 -9.80 2.23 7.09
N ILE A 121 -9.25 1.40 6.21
CA ILE A 121 -9.54 -0.03 6.21
C ILE A 121 -8.23 -0.77 6.34
N THR A 122 -8.09 -1.55 7.41
CA THR A 122 -6.91 -2.37 7.65
C THR A 122 -7.25 -3.82 7.33
N VAL A 123 -6.42 -4.40 6.51
CA VAL A 123 -6.61 -5.79 6.09
C VAL A 123 -5.50 -6.68 6.63
#